data_cd046a57a648389c18097bee35a72ea8
#
_entry.id   cd046a57a648389c18097bee35a72ea8
#
_cell.length_a   1.000
_cell.length_b   1.000
_cell.length_c   1.000
_cell.angle_alpha   90.00
_cell.angle_beta   90.00
_cell.angle_gamma   90.00
#
_symmetry.space_group_name_H-M   'P 1'
#
loop_
_entity.id
_entity.type
_entity.pdbx_description
1 polymer ?
#
loop_
_entity_poly.entity_id
_entity_poly.type
_entity_poly.pdbx_seq_one_letter_code
_entity_poly.pdbx_strand_id
1 'polypeptide(L)'
;MFCVPTFKQIKKLLMQESTIIRPTIIVAAYNRPNSLRRLLNSLARANYTGHDSITLIISIDHSDSSEVLSAAENFIWKFGDKEIIQHTKNLGLKKHIIFCGDLTQKYHSVIILEDDLVVASAFYDYTCQAINYYQDQNNISGISLYSYFYNEYAKVRFMPLDDGFDNYFLQSATSWGQAWTKRQWQDFKDWYKINHQISFSQQNKNPGTLDGCPPGPGCLGEEIKCL
;
A
#
# COMPACT_ATOMS: atom_id res chain seq x y z
N MET A 1 43.44 -8.68 -12.19
CA MET A 1 43.73 -7.26 -11.95
C MET A 1 42.41 -6.62 -11.49
N PHE A 2 42.23 -6.47 -10.18
CA PHE A 2 40.99 -5.86 -9.63
C PHE A 2 41.12 -4.34 -9.75
N CYS A 3 40.27 -3.75 -10.58
CA CYS A 3 40.23 -2.29 -10.73
C CYS A 3 39.53 -1.70 -9.50
N VAL A 4 40.29 -1.09 -8.59
CA VAL A 4 39.74 -0.37 -7.43
C VAL A 4 39.14 0.94 -7.98
N PRO A 5 37.85 1.21 -7.71
CA PRO A 5 37.23 2.44 -8.21
C PRO A 5 37.91 3.67 -7.61
N THR A 6 38.16 4.68 -8.43
CA THR A 6 38.75 5.94 -8.00
C THR A 6 37.82 6.67 -6.99
N PHE A 7 38.39 7.49 -6.11
CA PHE A 7 37.66 8.32 -5.15
C PHE A 7 36.54 9.14 -5.81
N LYS A 8 36.72 9.55 -7.07
CA LYS A 8 35.72 10.26 -7.87
C LYS A 8 34.56 9.34 -8.31
N GLN A 9 34.83 8.06 -8.55
CA GLN A 9 33.83 7.03 -8.88
C GLN A 9 33.05 6.62 -7.61
N ILE A 10 33.75 6.48 -6.48
CA ILE A 10 33.14 6.23 -5.17
C ILE A 10 32.25 7.41 -4.79
N LYS A 11 32.71 8.66 -4.97
CA LYS A 11 31.93 9.87 -4.70
C LYS A 11 30.72 9.99 -5.64
N LYS A 12 30.82 9.53 -6.90
CA LYS A 12 29.69 9.48 -7.84
C LYS A 12 28.68 8.37 -7.47
N LEU A 13 29.15 7.24 -6.94
CA LEU A 13 28.31 6.17 -6.40
C LEU A 13 27.61 6.58 -5.10
N LEU A 14 28.30 7.33 -4.23
CA LEU A 14 27.73 7.89 -3.00
C LEU A 14 26.85 9.14 -3.25
N MET A 15 27.01 9.78 -4.42
CA MET A 15 26.22 10.95 -4.86
C MET A 15 25.10 10.58 -5.84
N GLN A 16 24.81 9.32 -6.12
CA GLN A 16 23.49 8.94 -6.50
C GLN A 16 22.63 9.13 -5.22
N GLU A 17 22.19 10.37 -5.00
CA GLU A 17 21.03 10.66 -4.16
C GLU A 17 19.89 9.85 -4.75
N SER A 18 19.73 8.62 -4.30
CA SER A 18 18.49 7.90 -4.51
C SER A 18 17.44 8.82 -3.90
N THR A 19 16.60 9.38 -4.75
CA THR A 19 15.54 10.28 -4.30
C THR A 19 14.73 9.51 -3.28
N ILE A 20 14.82 9.91 -2.01
CA ILE A 20 14.12 9.24 -0.92
C ILE A 20 12.63 9.32 -1.22
N ILE A 21 12.02 8.17 -1.43
CA ILE A 21 10.60 8.04 -1.70
C ILE A 21 9.84 8.31 -0.39
N ARG A 22 8.92 9.26 -0.43
CA ARG A 22 7.99 9.58 0.66
C ARG A 22 6.57 9.39 0.15
N PRO A 23 5.86 8.36 0.62
CA PRO A 23 4.53 8.07 0.11
C PRO A 23 3.50 9.09 0.56
N THR A 24 2.56 9.41 -0.32
CA THR A 24 1.35 10.17 0.00
C THR A 24 0.37 9.27 0.74
N ILE A 25 -0.21 9.74 1.84
CA ILE A 25 -1.25 9.03 2.56
C ILE A 25 -2.59 9.25 1.86
N ILE A 26 -3.27 8.17 1.51
CA ILE A 26 -4.60 8.21 0.90
C ILE A 26 -5.57 7.47 1.81
N VAL A 27 -6.61 8.15 2.25
CA VAL A 27 -7.72 7.57 2.98
C VAL A 27 -8.88 7.35 2.03
N ALA A 28 -9.28 6.09 1.86
CA ALA A 28 -10.47 5.72 1.10
C ALA A 28 -11.68 5.68 2.04
N ALA A 29 -12.62 6.62 1.89
CA ALA A 29 -13.81 6.76 2.72
C ALA A 29 -15.09 6.65 1.90
N TYR A 30 -16.18 6.23 2.54
CA TYR A 30 -17.48 6.13 1.89
C TYR A 30 -18.59 6.78 2.74
N ASN A 31 -19.18 6.05 3.70
CA ASN A 31 -20.36 6.50 4.46
C ASN A 31 -20.24 6.26 5.98
N ARG A 32 -19.04 6.12 6.51
CA ARG A 32 -18.78 5.81 7.94
C ARG A 32 -18.05 6.96 8.64
N PRO A 33 -18.72 8.06 8.98
CA PRO A 33 -18.06 9.26 9.52
C PRO A 33 -17.33 9.01 10.83
N ASN A 34 -17.84 8.16 11.72
CA ASN A 34 -17.20 7.85 13.00
C ASN A 34 -15.93 7.00 12.82
N SER A 35 -15.94 6.07 11.87
CA SER A 35 -14.75 5.29 11.50
C SER A 35 -13.68 6.20 10.91
N LEU A 36 -14.06 7.06 9.96
CA LEU A 36 -13.14 8.07 9.38
C LEU A 36 -12.53 8.96 10.47
N ARG A 37 -13.32 9.50 11.40
CA ARG A 37 -12.79 10.32 12.50
C ARG A 37 -11.78 9.55 13.35
N ARG A 38 -12.02 8.26 13.61
CA ARG A 38 -11.10 7.41 14.37
C ARG A 38 -9.77 7.23 13.64
N LEU A 39 -9.80 6.93 12.33
CA LEU A 39 -8.60 6.83 11.50
C LEU A 39 -7.85 8.16 11.47
N LEU A 40 -8.51 9.26 11.13
CA LEU A 40 -7.91 10.60 11.08
C LEU A 40 -7.27 11.00 12.41
N ASN A 41 -7.92 10.68 13.54
CA ASN A 41 -7.34 10.91 14.87
C ASN A 41 -6.11 10.04 15.13
N SER A 42 -6.05 8.82 14.62
CA SER A 42 -4.85 7.98 14.74
C SER A 42 -3.71 8.52 13.87
N LEU A 43 -4.01 9.00 12.66
CA LEU A 43 -3.05 9.68 11.79
C LEU A 43 -2.48 10.93 12.45
N ALA A 44 -3.34 11.77 13.07
CA ALA A 44 -2.88 12.99 13.76
C ALA A 44 -1.94 12.72 14.94
N ARG A 45 -1.98 11.52 15.53
CA ARG A 45 -1.17 11.10 16.69
C ARG A 45 0.05 10.25 16.32
N ALA A 46 0.18 9.87 15.06
CA ALA A 46 1.33 9.10 14.60
C ALA A 46 2.62 9.94 14.62
N ASN A 47 3.75 9.26 14.62
CA ASN A 47 5.07 9.91 14.63
C ASN A 47 5.55 10.15 13.20
N TYR A 48 5.82 11.41 12.89
CA TYR A 48 6.35 11.86 11.59
C TYR A 48 7.71 12.57 11.74
N THR A 49 8.41 12.35 12.84
CA THR A 49 9.73 12.94 13.08
C THR A 49 10.70 12.58 11.95
N GLY A 50 11.38 13.57 11.39
CA GLY A 50 12.30 13.40 10.26
C GLY A 50 11.62 13.36 8.88
N HIS A 51 10.31 13.55 8.84
CA HIS A 51 9.56 13.64 7.58
C HIS A 51 8.92 15.02 7.46
N ASP A 52 9.25 15.73 6.38
CA ASP A 52 8.70 17.05 6.08
C ASP A 52 7.63 16.95 4.99
N SER A 53 6.58 17.75 5.13
CA SER A 53 5.56 17.96 4.08
C SER A 53 4.90 16.68 3.56
N ILE A 54 4.21 15.97 4.46
CA ILE A 54 3.48 14.74 4.13
C ILE A 54 2.09 15.10 3.58
N THR A 55 1.81 14.74 2.34
CA THR A 55 0.49 14.96 1.74
C THR A 55 -0.51 13.92 2.24
N LEU A 56 -1.67 14.38 2.69
CA LEU A 56 -2.83 13.57 3.02
C LEU A 56 -3.95 13.81 2.03
N ILE A 57 -4.41 12.75 1.37
CA ILE A 57 -5.58 12.79 0.49
C ILE A 57 -6.71 12.01 1.16
N ILE A 58 -7.89 12.63 1.27
CA ILE A 58 -9.10 11.96 1.72
C ILE A 58 -10.00 11.80 0.49
N SER A 59 -10.03 10.59 -0.06
CA SER A 59 -10.89 10.26 -1.20
C SER A 59 -12.20 9.71 -0.68
N ILE A 60 -13.31 10.39 -1.01
CA ILE A 60 -14.66 10.08 -0.54
C ILE A 60 -15.48 9.57 -1.71
N ASP A 61 -15.88 8.31 -1.68
CA ASP A 61 -16.82 7.76 -2.66
C ASP A 61 -18.21 8.38 -2.46
N HIS A 62 -18.97 8.51 -3.53
CA HIS A 62 -20.27 9.18 -3.49
C HIS A 62 -21.27 8.41 -2.63
N SER A 63 -21.84 9.13 -1.65
CA SER A 63 -22.94 8.68 -0.81
C SER A 63 -23.83 9.87 -0.46
N ASP A 64 -25.04 9.59 0.03
CA ASP A 64 -25.97 10.63 0.49
C ASP A 64 -25.56 11.24 1.85
N SER A 65 -24.49 10.77 2.46
CA SER A 65 -24.02 11.24 3.76
C SER A 65 -23.10 12.45 3.64
N SER A 66 -23.59 13.61 4.04
CA SER A 66 -22.77 14.84 4.17
C SER A 66 -21.82 14.80 5.37
N GLU A 67 -22.04 13.90 6.33
CA GLU A 67 -21.23 13.83 7.57
C GLU A 67 -19.79 13.38 7.32
N VAL A 68 -19.55 12.53 6.30
CA VAL A 68 -18.22 12.07 5.93
C VAL A 68 -17.41 13.23 5.36
N LEU A 69 -18.01 14.01 4.46
CA LEU A 69 -17.38 15.22 3.91
C LEU A 69 -17.07 16.22 5.03
N SER A 70 -18.05 16.50 5.89
CA SER A 70 -17.87 17.39 7.04
C SER A 70 -16.74 16.91 7.98
N ALA A 71 -16.62 15.60 8.21
CA ALA A 71 -15.52 15.04 9.01
C ALA A 71 -14.15 15.27 8.36
N ALA A 72 -14.05 15.13 7.04
CA ALA A 72 -12.84 15.37 6.29
C ALA A 72 -12.46 16.86 6.24
N GLU A 73 -13.43 17.74 6.02
CA GLU A 73 -13.24 19.20 5.97
C GLU A 73 -12.75 19.76 7.30
N ASN A 74 -13.40 19.36 8.40
CA ASN A 74 -13.09 19.83 9.75
C ASN A 74 -11.79 19.25 10.31
N PHE A 75 -11.24 18.20 9.71
CA PHE A 75 -9.98 17.62 10.16
C PHE A 75 -8.79 18.50 9.79
N ILE A 76 -7.97 18.84 10.77
CA ILE A 76 -6.76 19.65 10.57
C ILE A 76 -5.54 18.73 10.44
N TRP A 77 -4.92 18.73 9.26
CA TRP A 77 -3.66 18.07 9.01
C TRP A 77 -2.49 19.01 9.23
N LYS A 78 -1.57 18.68 10.14
CA LYS A 78 -0.48 19.57 10.55
C LYS A 78 0.87 19.23 9.94
N PHE A 79 0.94 18.13 9.16
CA PHE A 79 2.21 17.57 8.70
C PHE A 79 2.48 17.83 7.21
N GLY A 80 1.65 18.62 6.55
CA GLY A 80 1.77 18.97 5.15
C GLY A 80 0.44 19.35 4.52
N ASP A 81 0.30 19.10 3.23
CA ASP A 81 -0.91 19.44 2.50
C ASP A 81 -2.04 18.43 2.73
N LYS A 82 -3.28 18.93 2.79
CA LYS A 82 -4.50 18.13 2.83
C LYS A 82 -5.33 18.38 1.57
N GLU A 83 -5.68 17.33 0.84
CA GLU A 83 -6.57 17.36 -0.31
C GLU A 83 -7.80 16.47 -0.03
N ILE A 84 -8.99 16.93 -0.43
CA ILE A 84 -10.22 16.14 -0.38
C ILE A 84 -10.69 15.93 -1.81
N ILE A 85 -10.86 14.65 -2.19
CA ILE A 85 -11.41 14.25 -3.48
C ILE A 85 -12.79 13.65 -3.23
N GLN A 86 -13.83 14.35 -3.66
CA GLN A 86 -15.20 13.87 -3.57
C GLN A 86 -15.67 13.37 -4.93
N HIS A 87 -16.04 12.09 -5.00
CA HIS A 87 -16.58 11.51 -6.22
C HIS A 87 -18.04 11.91 -6.44
N THR A 88 -18.38 12.24 -7.68
CA THR A 88 -19.76 12.65 -8.06
C THR A 88 -20.68 11.46 -8.32
N LYS A 89 -20.14 10.24 -8.41
CA LYS A 89 -20.86 8.98 -8.62
C LYS A 89 -20.26 7.91 -7.71
N ASN A 90 -21.09 7.01 -7.22
CA ASN A 90 -20.62 5.85 -6.47
C ASN A 90 -19.79 4.94 -7.37
N LEU A 91 -18.51 4.78 -7.04
CA LEU A 91 -17.58 3.91 -7.75
C LEU A 91 -17.69 2.46 -7.28
N GLY A 92 -18.06 2.28 -6.02
CA GLY A 92 -17.97 1.03 -5.28
C GLY A 92 -16.52 0.71 -4.87
N LEU A 93 -16.37 -0.09 -3.83
CA LEU A 93 -15.09 -0.36 -3.17
C LEU A 93 -13.94 -0.66 -4.16
N LYS A 94 -14.14 -1.62 -5.05
CA LYS A 94 -13.12 -2.08 -5.99
C LYS A 94 -12.57 -0.95 -6.88
N LYS A 95 -13.46 -0.17 -7.51
CA LYS A 95 -13.04 0.93 -8.39
C LYS A 95 -12.46 2.09 -7.61
N HIS A 96 -12.95 2.32 -6.40
CA HIS A 96 -12.44 3.37 -5.53
C HIS A 96 -11.01 3.06 -5.08
N ILE A 97 -10.71 1.82 -4.66
CA ILE A 97 -9.34 1.42 -4.32
C ILE A 97 -8.41 1.50 -5.55
N ILE A 98 -8.89 1.08 -6.74
CA ILE A 98 -8.13 1.23 -7.98
C ILE A 98 -7.83 2.71 -8.26
N PHE A 99 -8.81 3.60 -8.10
CA PHE A 99 -8.60 5.04 -8.23
C PHE A 99 -7.53 5.55 -7.24
N CYS A 100 -7.59 5.13 -5.98
CA CYS A 100 -6.59 5.50 -4.97
C CYS A 100 -5.18 5.06 -5.38
N GLY A 101 -5.04 3.84 -5.88
CA GLY A 101 -3.76 3.35 -6.38
C GLY A 101 -3.27 4.07 -7.64
N ASP A 102 -4.18 4.46 -8.55
CA ASP A 102 -3.84 5.22 -9.75
C ASP A 102 -3.23 6.60 -9.43
N LEU A 103 -3.40 7.11 -8.21
CA LEU A 103 -2.73 8.32 -7.73
C LEU A 103 -1.21 8.17 -7.64
N THR A 104 -0.66 6.95 -7.67
CA THR A 104 0.78 6.72 -7.83
C THR A 104 1.35 7.37 -9.10
N GLN A 105 0.53 7.59 -10.13
CA GLN A 105 0.96 8.30 -11.33
C GLN A 105 1.33 9.77 -11.06
N LYS A 106 0.61 10.41 -10.12
CA LYS A 106 0.84 11.81 -9.70
C LYS A 106 1.87 11.91 -8.56
N TYR A 107 1.78 11.01 -7.57
CA TYR A 107 2.53 11.11 -6.31
C TYR A 107 3.69 10.12 -6.20
N HIS A 108 3.94 9.30 -7.22
CA HIS A 108 5.01 8.30 -7.31
C HIS A 108 4.91 7.13 -6.32
N SER A 109 4.41 7.35 -5.12
CA SER A 109 4.13 6.31 -4.14
C SER A 109 2.99 6.72 -3.22
N VAL A 110 2.20 5.74 -2.77
CA VAL A 110 1.02 5.97 -1.94
C VAL A 110 0.92 4.94 -0.82
N ILE A 111 0.32 5.33 0.29
CA ILE A 111 -0.22 4.45 1.32
C ILE A 111 -1.74 4.52 1.23
N ILE A 112 -2.43 3.42 0.99
CA ILE A 112 -3.88 3.36 0.92
C ILE A 112 -4.42 2.79 2.23
N LEU A 113 -5.29 3.54 2.89
CA LEU A 113 -5.93 3.18 4.16
C LEU A 113 -7.46 3.26 3.99
N GLU A 114 -8.16 2.21 4.38
CA GLU A 114 -9.63 2.23 4.46
C GLU A 114 -10.09 2.96 5.74
N ASP A 115 -11.26 3.58 5.71
CA ASP A 115 -11.76 4.49 6.75
C ASP A 115 -11.99 3.84 8.12
N ASP A 116 -11.99 2.51 8.23
CA ASP A 116 -12.17 1.77 9.49
C ASP A 116 -10.86 1.33 10.16
N LEU A 117 -9.73 1.63 9.59
CA LEU A 117 -8.42 1.30 10.14
C LEU A 117 -8.00 2.25 11.28
N VAL A 118 -7.01 1.83 12.03
CA VAL A 118 -6.27 2.63 13.02
C VAL A 118 -4.79 2.36 12.80
N VAL A 119 -3.99 3.41 12.61
CA VAL A 119 -2.56 3.26 12.35
C VAL A 119 -1.74 3.20 13.64
N ALA A 120 -0.66 2.43 13.61
CA ALA A 120 0.37 2.44 14.64
C ALA A 120 1.19 3.74 14.56
N SER A 121 1.85 4.14 15.67
CA SER A 121 2.63 5.37 15.72
C SER A 121 3.74 5.41 14.67
N ALA A 122 4.41 4.29 14.40
CA ALA A 122 5.55 4.21 13.49
C ALA A 122 5.19 3.82 12.04
N PHE A 123 3.90 3.74 11.69
CA PHE A 123 3.48 3.19 10.39
C PHE A 123 4.11 3.92 9.19
N TYR A 124 4.24 5.24 9.28
CA TYR A 124 4.74 6.05 8.18
C TYR A 124 6.25 5.87 7.98
N ASP A 125 7.00 5.93 9.09
CA ASP A 125 8.46 5.73 9.06
C ASP A 125 8.82 4.32 8.60
N TYR A 126 8.13 3.29 9.11
CA TYR A 126 8.25 1.92 8.62
C TYR A 126 7.99 1.82 7.12
N THR A 127 6.92 2.44 6.63
CA THR A 127 6.58 2.42 5.20
C THR A 127 7.64 3.09 4.35
N CYS A 128 8.15 4.25 4.77
CA CYS A 128 9.24 4.94 4.08
C CYS A 128 10.49 4.08 4.00
N GLN A 129 10.89 3.45 5.10
CA GLN A 129 12.05 2.56 5.13
C GLN A 129 11.86 1.35 4.22
N ALA A 130 10.71 0.67 4.31
CA ALA A 130 10.41 -0.51 3.51
C ALA A 130 10.36 -0.19 2.01
N ILE A 131 9.67 0.87 1.59
CA ILE A 131 9.61 1.28 0.18
C ILE A 131 11.01 1.58 -0.35
N ASN A 132 11.81 2.37 0.37
CA ASN A 132 13.14 2.75 -0.08
C ASN A 132 14.11 1.58 -0.13
N TYR A 133 13.97 0.62 0.80
CA TYR A 133 14.79 -0.58 0.82
C TYR A 133 14.46 -1.54 -0.33
N TYR A 134 13.15 -1.71 -0.62
CA TYR A 134 12.66 -2.69 -1.60
C TYR A 134 12.36 -2.11 -2.99
N GLN A 135 12.56 -0.81 -3.24
CA GLN A 135 12.18 -0.14 -4.48
C GLN A 135 12.77 -0.77 -5.75
N ASP A 136 13.98 -1.30 -5.66
CA ASP A 136 14.71 -1.89 -6.79
C ASP A 136 14.55 -3.42 -6.87
N GLN A 137 13.78 -4.03 -5.98
CA GLN A 137 13.53 -5.46 -5.95
C GLN A 137 12.26 -5.81 -6.73
N ASN A 138 12.45 -6.42 -7.90
CA ASN A 138 11.34 -6.72 -8.82
C ASN A 138 10.40 -7.81 -8.32
N ASN A 139 10.86 -8.64 -7.38
CA ASN A 139 10.07 -9.71 -6.75
C ASN A 139 9.21 -9.22 -5.56
N ILE A 140 9.28 -7.93 -5.22
CA ILE A 140 8.44 -7.32 -4.18
C ILE A 140 7.33 -6.53 -4.84
N SER A 141 6.10 -7.02 -4.72
CA SER A 141 4.93 -6.44 -5.38
C SER A 141 4.32 -5.27 -4.61
N GLY A 142 4.55 -5.16 -3.31
CA GLY A 142 4.04 -4.07 -2.47
C GLY A 142 4.39 -4.28 -1.00
N ILE A 143 3.98 -3.34 -0.15
CA ILE A 143 4.19 -3.39 1.30
C ILE A 143 2.84 -3.47 2.00
N SER A 144 2.66 -4.49 2.84
CA SER A 144 1.51 -4.60 3.74
C SER A 144 1.82 -3.96 5.08
N LEU A 145 0.88 -3.19 5.61
CA LEU A 145 0.98 -2.58 6.94
C LEU A 145 0.20 -3.37 8.01
N TYR A 146 -0.25 -4.56 7.64
CA TYR A 146 -0.99 -5.44 8.53
C TYR A 146 -0.28 -6.79 8.67
N SER A 147 -0.17 -7.26 9.90
CA SER A 147 0.31 -8.60 10.22
C SER A 147 -0.86 -9.50 10.63
N TYR A 148 -0.96 -10.64 10.01
CA TYR A 148 -2.01 -11.62 10.34
C TYR A 148 -1.76 -12.21 11.74
N PHE A 149 -2.82 -12.33 12.53
CA PHE A 149 -2.80 -13.04 13.81
C PHE A 149 -3.34 -14.47 13.72
N TYR A 150 -4.03 -14.76 12.61
CA TYR A 150 -4.75 -16.01 12.46
C TYR A 150 -4.70 -16.47 11.00
N ASN A 151 -4.39 -17.75 10.83
CA ASN A 151 -4.49 -18.41 9.52
C ASN A 151 -5.90 -19.00 9.41
N GLU A 152 -6.75 -18.35 8.61
CA GLU A 152 -8.15 -18.73 8.46
C GLU A 152 -8.33 -20.10 7.80
N TYR A 153 -7.39 -20.53 6.98
CA TYR A 153 -7.43 -21.83 6.32
C TYR A 153 -7.05 -22.96 7.27
N ALA A 154 -5.93 -22.80 7.97
CA ALA A 154 -5.45 -23.81 8.91
C ALA A 154 -6.15 -23.77 10.28
N LYS A 155 -6.96 -22.73 10.56
CA LYS A 155 -7.66 -22.52 11.84
C LYS A 155 -6.74 -22.46 13.05
N VAL A 156 -5.53 -21.93 12.86
CA VAL A 156 -4.52 -21.77 13.91
C VAL A 156 -4.00 -20.33 13.96
N ARG A 157 -3.35 -19.95 15.04
CA ARG A 157 -2.66 -18.67 15.10
C ARG A 157 -1.58 -18.61 14.03
N PHE A 158 -1.50 -17.49 13.35
CA PHE A 158 -0.40 -17.22 12.44
C PHE A 158 0.77 -16.67 13.24
N MET A 159 1.92 -17.29 13.09
CA MET A 159 3.17 -16.84 13.69
C MET A 159 4.24 -16.91 12.61
N PRO A 160 4.81 -15.77 12.18
CA PRO A 160 5.95 -15.77 11.29
C PRO A 160 7.14 -16.47 11.97
N LEU A 161 8.05 -16.99 11.16
CA LEU A 161 9.31 -17.54 11.71
C LEU A 161 10.08 -16.40 12.38
N ASP A 162 10.57 -16.69 13.59
CA ASP A 162 11.51 -15.81 14.27
C ASP A 162 12.92 -16.06 13.69
N ASP A 163 13.28 -15.23 12.72
CA ASP A 163 14.58 -15.24 12.05
C ASP A 163 15.44 -14.01 12.41
N GLY A 164 14.99 -13.24 13.41
CA GLY A 164 15.66 -12.03 13.90
C GLY A 164 15.34 -10.78 13.09
N PHE A 165 14.38 -10.84 12.16
CA PHE A 165 13.89 -9.68 11.41
C PHE A 165 12.49 -9.28 11.88
N ASP A 166 12.19 -7.98 11.80
CA ASP A 166 10.89 -7.41 12.21
C ASP A 166 9.80 -7.50 11.13
N ASN A 167 10.14 -8.02 9.94
CA ASN A 167 9.24 -8.16 8.80
C ASN A 167 9.39 -9.54 8.17
N TYR A 168 8.37 -9.97 7.44
CA TYR A 168 8.36 -11.25 6.73
C TYR A 168 7.67 -11.09 5.36
N PHE A 169 7.97 -12.01 4.45
CA PHE A 169 7.32 -12.07 3.15
C PHE A 169 6.13 -13.01 3.20
N LEU A 170 5.04 -12.58 2.61
CA LEU A 170 3.81 -13.36 2.52
C LEU A 170 3.26 -13.30 1.10
N GLN A 171 2.91 -14.46 0.56
CA GLN A 171 2.24 -14.56 -0.75
C GLN A 171 0.73 -14.32 -0.60
N SER A 172 0.36 -13.19 -0.03
CA SER A 172 -1.03 -12.81 0.18
C SER A 172 -1.20 -11.31 0.14
N ALA A 173 -2.17 -10.85 -0.62
CA ALA A 173 -2.59 -9.46 -0.60
C ALA A 173 -3.49 -9.20 0.62
N THR A 174 -3.33 -8.02 1.24
CA THR A 174 -4.23 -7.54 2.28
C THR A 174 -4.70 -6.13 1.94
N SER A 175 -5.98 -5.82 2.23
CA SER A 175 -6.53 -4.48 2.07
C SER A 175 -6.31 -3.58 3.30
N TRP A 176 -5.78 -4.13 4.39
CA TRP A 176 -5.67 -3.42 5.67
C TRP A 176 -4.38 -2.61 5.79
N GLY A 177 -4.28 -1.59 4.92
CA GLY A 177 -3.11 -0.75 4.79
C GLY A 177 -2.12 -1.32 3.77
N GLN A 178 -2.03 -0.65 2.63
CA GLN A 178 -1.19 -1.05 1.51
C GLN A 178 -0.31 0.12 1.09
N ALA A 179 0.95 -0.15 0.82
CA ALA A 179 1.82 0.85 0.23
C ALA A 179 2.39 0.37 -1.11
N TRP A 180 2.32 1.26 -2.08
CA TRP A 180 2.67 1.01 -3.47
C TRP A 180 3.57 2.08 -4.03
N THR A 181 4.59 1.69 -4.75
CA THR A 181 5.29 2.57 -5.68
C THR A 181 4.57 2.60 -7.03
N LYS A 182 4.88 3.60 -7.85
CA LYS A 182 4.35 3.71 -9.22
C LYS A 182 4.63 2.45 -10.05
N ARG A 183 5.85 1.87 -9.93
CA ARG A 183 6.23 0.64 -10.63
C ARG A 183 5.34 -0.52 -10.17
N GLN A 184 5.30 -0.80 -8.88
CA GLN A 184 4.51 -1.90 -8.31
C GLN A 184 3.03 -1.80 -8.68
N TRP A 185 2.47 -0.59 -8.60
CA TRP A 185 1.09 -0.37 -9.00
C TRP A 185 0.86 -0.60 -10.51
N GLN A 186 1.80 -0.20 -11.36
CA GLN A 186 1.72 -0.45 -12.80
C GLN A 186 1.76 -1.95 -13.10
N ASP A 187 2.67 -2.69 -12.47
CA ASP A 187 2.78 -4.15 -12.60
C ASP A 187 1.46 -4.83 -12.19
N PHE A 188 0.86 -4.42 -11.06
CA PHE A 188 -0.47 -4.86 -10.66
C PHE A 188 -1.54 -4.52 -11.71
N LYS A 189 -1.58 -3.31 -12.25
CA LYS A 189 -2.57 -2.90 -13.27
C LYS A 189 -2.45 -3.72 -14.55
N ASP A 190 -1.24 -4.05 -14.96
CA ASP A 190 -1.03 -4.86 -16.17
C ASP A 190 -1.46 -6.31 -15.95
N TRP A 191 -1.14 -6.89 -14.79
CA TRP A 191 -1.69 -8.18 -14.39
C TRP A 191 -3.23 -8.13 -14.32
N TYR A 192 -3.80 -7.11 -13.69
CA TYR A 192 -5.24 -6.97 -13.50
C TYR A 192 -6.00 -6.85 -14.83
N LYS A 193 -5.47 -6.16 -15.84
CA LYS A 193 -6.09 -6.09 -17.19
C LYS A 193 -6.33 -7.46 -17.80
N ILE A 194 -5.41 -8.39 -17.58
CA ILE A 194 -5.47 -9.75 -18.12
C ILE A 194 -6.38 -10.66 -17.29
N ASN A 195 -6.34 -10.50 -15.97
CA ASN A 195 -6.88 -11.49 -15.02
C ASN A 195 -8.20 -11.08 -14.35
N HIS A 196 -8.66 -9.84 -14.49
CA HIS A 196 -9.83 -9.31 -13.75
C HIS A 196 -11.17 -10.03 -14.07
N GLN A 197 -11.24 -10.79 -15.16
CA GLN A 197 -12.42 -11.56 -15.56
C GLN A 197 -12.40 -13.01 -15.03
N ILE A 198 -11.27 -13.44 -14.45
CA ILE A 198 -11.15 -14.79 -13.90
C ILE A 198 -12.00 -14.87 -12.63
N SER A 199 -13.10 -15.61 -12.69
CA SER A 199 -13.94 -15.85 -11.51
C SER A 199 -13.24 -16.86 -10.58
N PHE A 200 -13.31 -16.64 -9.27
CA PHE A 200 -12.81 -17.57 -8.25
C PHE A 200 -13.38 -18.99 -8.39
N SER A 201 -14.59 -19.14 -8.98
CA SER A 201 -15.20 -20.43 -9.27
C SER A 201 -14.48 -21.24 -10.36
N GLN A 202 -13.65 -20.61 -11.18
CA GLN A 202 -12.86 -21.30 -12.22
C GLN A 202 -11.48 -21.72 -11.72
N GLN A 203 -10.97 -21.10 -10.66
CA GLN A 203 -9.65 -21.43 -10.07
C GLN A 203 -9.65 -22.77 -9.33
N ASN A 204 -10.80 -23.20 -8.82
CA ASN A 204 -10.93 -24.48 -8.08
C ASN A 204 -11.00 -25.74 -8.97
N LYS A 205 -10.86 -25.62 -10.31
CA LYS A 205 -10.94 -26.78 -11.21
C LYS A 205 -9.60 -27.47 -11.46
N ASN A 206 -8.49 -26.95 -10.94
CA ASN A 206 -7.18 -27.60 -11.00
C ASN A 206 -6.68 -27.94 -9.60
N PRO A 207 -6.95 -29.14 -9.07
CA PRO A 207 -6.55 -29.55 -7.71
C PRO A 207 -5.03 -29.79 -7.54
N GLY A 208 -4.22 -29.47 -8.55
CA GLY A 208 -2.77 -29.71 -8.53
C GLY A 208 -1.90 -28.48 -8.25
N THR A 209 -2.48 -27.28 -8.18
CA THR A 209 -1.75 -26.06 -7.80
C THR A 209 -2.32 -25.54 -6.48
N LEU A 210 -1.52 -25.58 -5.46
CA LEU A 210 -1.88 -25.12 -4.10
C LEU A 210 -2.36 -23.66 -4.04
N ASP A 211 -2.26 -22.89 -5.12
CA ASP A 211 -2.37 -21.44 -5.07
C ASP A 211 -3.26 -20.80 -6.16
N GLY A 212 -3.97 -21.56 -6.98
CA GLY A 212 -4.90 -20.97 -7.95
C GLY A 212 -4.27 -20.05 -9.01
N CYS A 213 -2.94 -20.06 -9.18
CA CYS A 213 -2.26 -19.37 -10.27
C CYS A 213 -2.20 -20.23 -11.52
N PRO A 214 -2.54 -19.72 -12.72
CA PRO A 214 -2.29 -20.46 -13.95
C PRO A 214 -0.78 -20.63 -14.15
N PRO A 215 -0.32 -21.82 -14.63
CA PRO A 215 1.07 -22.03 -14.96
C PRO A 215 1.45 -21.14 -16.16
N GLY A 216 2.33 -20.22 -15.97
CA GLY A 216 2.91 -19.37 -17.02
C GLY A 216 4.32 -18.91 -16.62
N PRO A 217 5.24 -18.69 -17.59
CA PRO A 217 6.54 -18.13 -17.29
C PRO A 217 6.34 -16.69 -16.79
N GLY A 218 6.81 -16.41 -15.59
CA GLY A 218 6.57 -15.15 -14.92
C GLY A 218 5.19 -15.12 -14.27
N CYS A 219 4.91 -16.10 -13.42
CA CYS A 219 3.75 -16.04 -12.54
C CYS A 219 3.90 -14.84 -11.61
N LEU A 220 3.52 -13.67 -12.12
CA LEU A 220 3.29 -12.46 -11.32
C LEU A 220 2.32 -12.74 -10.16
N GLY A 221 1.58 -13.83 -10.24
CA GLY A 221 0.81 -14.39 -9.15
C GLY A 221 1.65 -14.77 -7.92
N GLU A 222 2.91 -15.14 -8.07
CA GLU A 222 3.80 -15.37 -6.93
C GLU A 222 4.29 -14.04 -6.34
N GLU A 223 4.41 -13.01 -7.17
CA GLU A 223 4.94 -11.71 -6.77
C GLU A 223 3.89 -10.77 -6.18
N ILE A 224 2.61 -10.88 -6.60
CA ILE A 224 1.49 -10.11 -6.02
C ILE A 224 1.08 -10.64 -4.64
N LYS A 225 1.64 -11.74 -4.24
CA LYS A 225 1.34 -12.39 -2.97
C LYS A 225 2.08 -11.77 -1.77
N CYS A 226 3.00 -10.85 -1.98
CA CYS A 226 3.69 -10.12 -0.91
C CYS A 226 3.02 -8.74 -0.71
N LEU A 227 1.88 -8.71 -0.08
CA LEU A 227 1.23 -7.51 0.41
C LEU A 227 1.01 -7.60 1.90
#